data_32c83c543853605ddf9590e6bbd6cc42
#
_entry.id   32c83c543853605ddf9590e6bbd6cc42
#
_cell.length_a   1.000
_cell.length_b   1.000
_cell.length_c   1.000
_cell.angle_alpha   90.00
_cell.angle_beta   90.00
_cell.angle_gamma   90.00
#
_symmetry.space_group_name_H-M   'P 1'
#
loop_
_entity.id
_entity.type
_entity.pdbx_description
1 polymer ?
#
loop_
_entity_poly.entity_id
_entity_poly.type
_entity_poly.pdbx_seq_one_letter_code
_entity_poly.pdbx_strand_id
1 'polypeptide(L)'
;MRAWIHAPLLRELAPRTALGAAFEALPPPPSSPRPQPRYRVRAAWISDVHLGTPGCQAHAVLDFLRRVDCDTLYLVGDIIDGWQLRRTWYWPQAHNDVIQKILRKARKGTRVVYIPGNHDEFARTYLDHAFGGVELAEECLHTTADGRRLWVTHGDLYDGVIQCARWLALLGDSLYEFTLKLNRHLNSWRARAGLPYWSLSKYLKLKVKRAVSYVADFEQALAREAHMRGAQGVVCGHIHHAEIRTIDGILYCNDGDWVESLTALVEHADGRLDIVHWGQVMAGDDAALSACRLSEQVEATTAQ
;
A
#
# COMPACT_ATOMS: atom_id res chain seq x y z
N MET A 1 51.31 -24.32 46.46
CA MET A 1 52.47 -25.16 46.03
C MET A 1 52.37 -25.38 44.55
N ARG A 2 53.18 -24.68 43.75
CA ARG A 2 54.32 -25.11 42.90
C ARG A 2 53.96 -26.38 42.11
N ALA A 3 53.97 -26.42 40.74
CA ALA A 3 55.22 -26.29 39.97
C ALA A 3 54.93 -25.94 38.51
N TRP A 4 55.79 -25.13 37.95
CA TRP A 4 56.09 -24.85 36.56
C TRP A 4 56.79 -26.03 35.91
N ILE A 5 56.48 -26.41 34.68
CA ILE A 5 57.42 -27.14 33.81
C ILE A 5 57.47 -26.44 32.45
N HIS A 6 58.65 -25.99 32.09
CA HIS A 6 59.09 -25.50 30.78
C HIS A 6 59.21 -26.64 29.78
N ALA A 7 58.84 -26.42 28.52
CA ALA A 7 59.36 -27.18 27.39
C ALA A 7 59.72 -26.24 26.22
N PRO A 8 60.75 -26.52 25.47
CA PRO A 8 61.45 -25.54 24.67
C PRO A 8 61.03 -25.39 23.25
N LEU A 9 61.31 -24.20 22.69
CA LEU A 9 61.26 -23.82 21.30
C LEU A 9 62.06 -24.78 20.39
N LEU A 10 61.40 -25.26 19.29
CA LEU A 10 62.09 -25.59 18.06
C LEU A 10 61.53 -24.73 16.94
N ARG A 11 62.36 -23.78 16.55
CA ARG A 11 62.25 -23.05 15.27
C ARG A 11 62.67 -23.99 14.17
N GLU A 12 61.73 -24.35 13.29
CA GLU A 12 62.09 -24.75 11.93
C GLU A 12 61.69 -23.69 10.94
N LEU A 13 62.73 -23.13 10.30
CA LEU A 13 62.67 -22.20 9.18
C LEU A 13 62.29 -22.99 7.92
N ALA A 14 61.03 -22.84 7.47
CA ALA A 14 60.66 -23.25 6.11
C ALA A 14 61.02 -22.13 5.09
N PRO A 15 61.44 -22.48 3.89
CA PRO A 15 62.05 -21.52 2.94
C PRO A 15 61.03 -20.55 2.35
N ARG A 16 61.47 -19.29 2.28
CA ARG A 16 60.79 -18.17 1.63
C ARG A 16 60.83 -18.29 0.12
N THR A 17 60.05 -19.17 -0.50
CA THR A 17 59.88 -19.19 -1.97
C THR A 17 58.56 -19.83 -2.32
N ALA A 18 57.47 -19.11 -2.25
CA ALA A 18 56.19 -19.27 -2.97
C ALA A 18 55.13 -18.27 -2.51
N LEU A 19 55.48 -16.98 -2.34
CA LEU A 19 54.47 -15.92 -2.08
C LEU A 19 54.46 -14.93 -3.27
N GLY A 20 54.35 -15.46 -4.44
CA GLY A 20 54.38 -14.66 -5.66
C GLY A 20 53.47 -15.23 -6.76
N ALA A 21 52.23 -15.57 -6.48
CA ALA A 21 51.20 -15.77 -7.52
C ALA A 21 49.88 -16.16 -6.86
N ALA A 22 49.04 -15.21 -6.55
CA ALA A 22 47.59 -15.24 -6.50
C ALA A 22 47.07 -14.06 -5.66
N PHE A 23 47.46 -12.84 -6.01
CA PHE A 23 46.56 -11.74 -5.79
C PHE A 23 45.56 -11.82 -6.95
N GLU A 24 44.66 -12.78 -6.87
CA GLU A 24 43.43 -12.73 -7.62
C GLU A 24 42.71 -11.48 -7.18
N ALA A 25 42.57 -10.49 -8.07
CA ALA A 25 41.92 -9.23 -7.77
C ALA A 25 40.54 -9.55 -7.19
N LEU A 26 40.32 -9.23 -5.93
CA LEU A 26 39.00 -9.28 -5.33
C LEU A 26 38.03 -8.58 -6.30
N PRO A 27 36.88 -9.18 -6.61
CA PRO A 27 35.89 -8.52 -7.44
C PRO A 27 35.63 -7.14 -6.85
N PRO A 28 35.49 -6.11 -7.70
CA PRO A 28 35.23 -4.76 -7.20
C PRO A 28 34.06 -4.83 -6.23
N PRO A 29 34.09 -4.07 -5.11
CA PRO A 29 32.99 -4.04 -4.17
C PRO A 29 31.71 -3.73 -4.97
N PRO A 30 30.57 -4.36 -4.63
CA PRO A 30 29.32 -4.12 -5.33
C PRO A 30 29.12 -2.61 -5.40
N SER A 31 28.91 -2.08 -6.61
CA SER A 31 28.69 -0.66 -6.84
C SER A 31 27.65 -0.19 -5.83
N SER A 32 27.95 0.88 -5.09
CA SER A 32 26.98 1.48 -4.16
C SER A 32 25.63 1.59 -4.88
N PRO A 33 24.53 1.16 -4.25
CA PRO A 33 23.23 1.22 -4.89
C PRO A 33 23.02 2.64 -5.42
N ARG A 34 22.66 2.76 -6.71
CA ARG A 34 22.40 4.07 -7.32
C ARG A 34 21.38 4.80 -6.45
N PRO A 35 21.56 6.09 -6.18
CA PRO A 35 20.57 6.86 -5.45
C PRO A 35 19.21 6.67 -6.12
N GLN A 36 18.22 6.24 -5.36
CA GLN A 36 16.87 6.05 -5.89
C GLN A 36 16.24 7.42 -6.15
N PRO A 37 15.58 7.64 -7.29
CA PRO A 37 14.97 8.92 -7.62
C PRO A 37 13.94 9.31 -6.55
N ARG A 38 13.89 10.61 -6.23
CA ARG A 38 12.91 11.21 -5.32
C ARG A 38 11.97 12.09 -6.10
N TYR A 39 10.75 12.22 -5.60
CA TYR A 39 9.66 12.91 -6.27
C TYR A 39 9.03 13.94 -5.34
N ARG A 40 8.60 15.06 -5.88
CA ARG A 40 7.86 16.09 -5.17
C ARG A 40 6.48 16.23 -5.77
N VAL A 41 5.44 16.00 -4.97
CA VAL A 41 4.04 16.15 -5.33
C VAL A 41 3.37 17.13 -4.37
N ARG A 42 2.21 17.68 -4.71
CA ARG A 42 1.47 18.59 -3.86
C ARG A 42 0.75 17.82 -2.75
N ALA A 43 0.02 16.75 -3.10
CA ALA A 43 -0.62 15.88 -2.14
C ALA A 43 -0.45 14.42 -2.55
N ALA A 44 -0.53 13.52 -1.55
CA ALA A 44 -0.54 12.09 -1.76
C ALA A 44 -1.59 11.45 -0.84
N TRP A 45 -2.32 10.45 -1.35
CA TRP A 45 -3.30 9.65 -0.63
C TRP A 45 -2.90 8.19 -0.67
N ILE A 46 -2.93 7.55 0.46
CA ILE A 46 -2.72 6.11 0.62
C ILE A 46 -3.76 5.56 1.59
N SER A 47 -4.34 4.42 1.28
CA SER A 47 -5.27 3.68 2.13
C SER A 47 -4.91 2.21 2.21
N ASP A 48 -5.65 1.44 2.98
CA ASP A 48 -5.64 -0.02 2.95
C ASP A 48 -4.22 -0.61 3.06
N VAL A 49 -3.45 -0.08 4.01
CA VAL A 49 -2.08 -0.51 4.30
C VAL A 49 -2.07 -1.77 5.17
N HIS A 50 -3.03 -1.89 6.09
CA HIS A 50 -3.22 -3.01 6.99
C HIS A 50 -1.98 -3.40 7.80
N LEU A 51 -1.30 -2.41 8.41
CA LEU A 51 -0.25 -2.68 9.38
C LEU A 51 -0.80 -3.55 10.51
N GLY A 52 -0.12 -4.64 10.83
CA GLY A 52 -0.60 -5.65 11.77
C GLY A 52 -0.98 -6.97 11.10
N THR A 53 -0.90 -7.04 9.76
CA THR A 53 -1.15 -8.27 8.99
C THR A 53 0.11 -8.75 8.26
N PRO A 54 0.27 -10.07 8.04
CA PRO A 54 1.36 -10.59 7.21
C PRO A 54 1.26 -10.19 5.73
N GLY A 55 0.06 -9.82 5.26
CA GLY A 55 -0.19 -9.41 3.87
C GLY A 55 0.26 -7.97 3.55
N CYS A 56 0.51 -7.15 4.58
CA CYS A 56 0.94 -5.77 4.40
C CYS A 56 2.32 -5.69 3.71
N GLN A 57 2.41 -4.94 2.64
CA GLN A 57 3.66 -4.68 1.91
C GLN A 57 4.43 -3.49 2.53
N ALA A 58 4.71 -3.55 3.84
CA ALA A 58 5.29 -2.45 4.62
C ALA A 58 6.60 -1.89 4.03
N HIS A 59 7.42 -2.73 3.39
CA HIS A 59 8.66 -2.29 2.74
C HIS A 59 8.38 -1.40 1.51
N ALA A 60 7.34 -1.71 0.73
CA ALA A 60 6.93 -0.89 -0.40
C ALA A 60 6.33 0.45 0.06
N VAL A 61 5.48 0.44 1.10
CA VAL A 61 4.97 1.67 1.75
C VAL A 61 6.12 2.53 2.24
N LEU A 62 7.10 1.93 2.91
CA LEU A 62 8.25 2.65 3.46
C LEU A 62 9.12 3.26 2.35
N ASP A 63 9.32 2.53 1.23
CA ASP A 63 10.04 3.04 0.06
C ASP A 63 9.28 4.22 -0.57
N PHE A 64 7.98 4.11 -0.76
CA PHE A 64 7.13 5.22 -1.20
C PHE A 64 7.28 6.45 -0.31
N LEU A 65 7.08 6.29 1.00
CA LEU A 65 7.20 7.38 1.97
C LEU A 65 8.60 8.00 2.01
N ARG A 66 9.65 7.26 1.66
CA ARG A 66 11.04 7.76 1.59
C ARG A 66 11.29 8.57 0.32
N ARG A 67 10.72 8.16 -0.79
CA ARG A 67 11.01 8.71 -2.12
C ARG A 67 10.02 9.81 -2.54
N VAL A 68 8.80 9.83 -1.98
CA VAL A 68 7.79 10.84 -2.30
C VAL A 68 7.71 11.87 -1.18
N ASP A 69 8.04 13.13 -1.50
CA ASP A 69 7.80 14.27 -0.64
C ASP A 69 6.55 15.02 -1.11
N CYS A 70 5.71 15.46 -0.17
CA CYS A 70 4.44 16.14 -0.43
C CYS A 70 4.16 17.22 0.60
N ASP A 71 3.32 18.20 0.24
CA ASP A 71 2.85 19.20 1.19
C ASP A 71 1.81 18.59 2.14
N THR A 72 0.93 17.73 1.61
CA THR A 72 -0.08 17.02 2.41
C THR A 72 -0.04 15.53 2.11
N LEU A 73 -0.02 14.71 3.16
CA LEU A 73 -0.18 13.26 3.11
C LEU A 73 -1.51 12.87 3.77
N TYR A 74 -2.38 12.23 3.03
CA TYR A 74 -3.62 11.67 3.55
C TYR A 74 -3.45 10.16 3.76
N LEU A 75 -3.79 9.70 4.95
CA LEU A 75 -3.90 8.30 5.34
C LEU A 75 -5.39 7.98 5.38
N VAL A 76 -5.90 7.35 4.30
CA VAL A 76 -7.35 7.30 4.03
C VAL A 76 -7.93 5.95 4.48
N GLY A 77 -7.76 5.64 5.77
CA GLY A 77 -8.34 4.48 6.43
C GLY A 77 -7.58 3.17 6.23
N ASP A 78 -7.86 2.24 7.12
CA ASP A 78 -7.30 0.90 7.16
C ASP A 78 -5.76 0.88 7.12
N ILE A 79 -5.16 1.89 7.80
CA ILE A 79 -3.71 1.98 7.94
C ILE A 79 -3.21 0.96 8.94
N ILE A 80 -3.93 0.77 10.06
CA ILE A 80 -3.62 -0.20 11.10
C ILE A 80 -4.76 -1.20 11.21
N ASP A 81 -4.48 -2.47 11.00
CA ASP A 81 -5.49 -3.52 11.16
C ASP A 81 -5.72 -3.88 12.64
N GLY A 82 -6.55 -3.09 13.30
CA GLY A 82 -6.93 -3.32 14.69
C GLY A 82 -7.72 -4.61 14.90
N TRP A 83 -8.46 -5.07 13.88
CA TRP A 83 -9.20 -6.33 13.98
C TRP A 83 -8.26 -7.53 14.02
N GLN A 84 -7.23 -7.53 13.15
CA GLN A 84 -6.25 -8.62 13.15
C GLN A 84 -5.38 -8.58 14.41
N LEU A 85 -4.94 -7.40 14.84
CA LEU A 85 -4.12 -7.24 16.05
C LEU A 85 -4.82 -7.70 17.33
N ARG A 86 -6.16 -7.56 17.41
CA ARG A 86 -6.96 -8.10 18.53
C ARG A 86 -6.99 -9.63 18.55
N ARG A 87 -6.82 -10.29 17.40
CA ARG A 87 -6.83 -11.76 17.28
C ARG A 87 -5.44 -12.35 17.50
N THR A 88 -4.44 -11.75 16.84
CA THR A 88 -3.06 -12.22 16.87
C THR A 88 -2.14 -11.03 16.74
N TRP A 89 -1.27 -10.82 17.68
CA TRP A 89 -0.28 -9.75 17.63
C TRP A 89 0.78 -10.07 16.59
N TYR A 90 0.83 -9.27 15.52
CA TYR A 90 1.85 -9.32 14.48
C TYR A 90 2.35 -7.91 14.19
N TRP A 91 3.56 -7.59 14.65
CA TRP A 91 4.12 -6.24 14.50
C TRP A 91 5.62 -6.30 14.26
N PRO A 92 6.06 -6.66 13.02
CA PRO A 92 7.46 -6.67 12.64
C PRO A 92 8.05 -5.27 12.59
N GLN A 93 9.39 -5.16 12.62
CA GLN A 93 10.10 -3.89 12.62
C GLN A 93 9.69 -2.99 11.43
N ALA A 94 9.42 -3.55 10.26
CA ALA A 94 9.00 -2.79 9.08
C ALA A 94 7.71 -1.99 9.32
N HIS A 95 6.75 -2.52 10.10
CA HIS A 95 5.52 -1.79 10.47
C HIS A 95 5.84 -0.60 11.37
N ASN A 96 6.71 -0.79 12.34
CA ASN A 96 7.19 0.29 13.19
C ASN A 96 7.90 1.38 12.39
N ASP A 97 8.72 1.00 11.41
CA ASP A 97 9.45 1.93 10.54
C ASP A 97 8.51 2.79 9.68
N VAL A 98 7.38 2.23 9.22
CA VAL A 98 6.33 2.98 8.50
C VAL A 98 5.75 4.07 9.41
N ILE A 99 5.32 3.71 10.62
CA ILE A 99 4.78 4.69 11.58
C ILE A 99 5.81 5.79 11.90
N GLN A 100 7.05 5.40 12.18
CA GLN A 100 8.13 6.37 12.43
C GLN A 100 8.36 7.29 11.23
N LYS A 101 8.26 6.77 10.01
CA LYS A 101 8.44 7.59 8.80
C LYS A 101 7.31 8.59 8.62
N ILE A 102 6.05 8.20 8.90
CA ILE A 102 4.88 9.09 8.87
C ILE A 102 5.08 10.24 9.88
N LEU A 103 5.36 9.91 11.15
CA LEU A 103 5.61 10.89 12.20
C LEU A 103 6.80 11.82 11.87
N ARG A 104 7.83 11.30 11.21
CA ARG A 104 8.97 12.10 10.76
C ARG A 104 8.58 13.07 9.65
N LYS A 105 7.69 12.68 8.71
CA LYS A 105 7.15 13.59 7.69
C LYS A 105 6.37 14.73 8.34
N ALA A 106 5.46 14.43 9.27
CA ALA A 106 4.72 15.44 10.02
C ALA A 106 5.67 16.42 10.72
N ARG A 107 6.67 15.91 11.44
CA ARG A 107 7.68 16.76 12.12
C ARG A 107 8.50 17.64 11.16
N LYS A 108 8.66 17.21 9.88
CA LYS A 108 9.37 17.97 8.85
C LYS A 108 8.49 18.97 8.10
N GLY A 109 7.23 19.14 8.51
CA GLY A 109 6.32 20.15 7.96
C GLY A 109 5.34 19.62 6.90
N THR A 110 5.35 18.31 6.58
CA THR A 110 4.26 17.72 5.81
C THR A 110 3.00 17.72 6.67
N ARG A 111 1.90 18.28 6.19
CA ARG A 111 0.60 18.10 6.83
C ARG A 111 0.17 16.65 6.68
N VAL A 112 -0.06 15.95 7.77
CA VAL A 112 -0.51 14.53 7.74
C VAL A 112 -1.91 14.47 8.33
N VAL A 113 -2.86 13.98 7.53
CA VAL A 113 -4.27 13.80 7.94
C VAL A 113 -4.58 12.31 7.93
N TYR A 114 -5.03 11.79 9.06
CA TYR A 114 -5.44 10.40 9.20
C TYR A 114 -6.98 10.33 9.33
N ILE A 115 -7.59 9.68 8.36
CA ILE A 115 -9.03 9.39 8.31
C ILE A 115 -9.20 7.90 8.62
N PRO A 116 -9.79 7.50 9.75
CA PRO A 116 -9.93 6.10 10.11
C PRO A 116 -10.91 5.35 9.20
N GLY A 117 -10.59 4.10 8.87
CA GLY A 117 -11.47 3.14 8.24
C GLY A 117 -12.13 2.19 9.24
N ASN A 118 -12.69 1.09 8.74
CA ASN A 118 -13.34 0.09 9.60
C ASN A 118 -12.35 -0.81 10.34
N HIS A 119 -11.16 -1.09 9.78
CA HIS A 119 -10.14 -1.89 10.49
C HIS A 119 -9.44 -1.10 11.59
N ASP A 120 -9.38 0.20 11.49
CA ASP A 120 -8.81 1.09 12.50
C ASP A 120 -9.85 2.02 13.15
N GLU A 121 -11.12 1.55 13.24
CA GLU A 121 -12.25 2.26 13.88
C GLU A 121 -11.96 2.77 15.29
N PHE A 122 -11.02 2.14 16.02
CA PHE A 122 -10.61 2.58 17.35
C PHE A 122 -10.06 4.01 17.34
N ALA A 123 -9.50 4.48 16.23
CA ALA A 123 -8.97 5.82 16.09
C ALA A 123 -10.10 6.87 16.02
N ARG A 124 -11.34 6.48 15.67
CA ARG A 124 -12.51 7.38 15.67
C ARG A 124 -12.85 7.94 17.05
N THR A 125 -12.41 7.26 18.12
CA THR A 125 -12.56 7.78 19.50
C THR A 125 -11.73 9.05 19.74
N TYR A 126 -10.73 9.31 18.88
CA TYR A 126 -9.78 10.41 19.02
C TYR A 126 -9.88 11.45 17.89
N LEU A 127 -11.03 11.51 17.22
CA LEU A 127 -11.28 12.54 16.19
C LEU A 127 -11.10 13.94 16.77
N ASP A 128 -10.77 14.90 15.93
CA ASP A 128 -10.47 16.28 16.27
C ASP A 128 -9.24 16.48 17.19
N HIS A 129 -8.46 15.42 17.36
CA HIS A 129 -7.17 15.47 18.06
C HIS A 129 -6.01 15.29 17.09
N ALA A 130 -4.82 15.63 17.55
CA ALA A 130 -3.58 15.37 16.82
C ALA A 130 -2.57 14.70 17.74
N PHE A 131 -1.82 13.76 17.20
CA PHE A 131 -0.69 13.16 17.90
C PHE A 131 0.56 13.14 17.01
N GLY A 132 1.68 13.58 17.54
CA GLY A 132 2.93 13.63 16.78
C GLY A 132 2.88 14.47 15.51
N GLY A 133 1.92 15.41 15.40
CA GLY A 133 1.67 16.23 14.21
C GLY A 133 0.78 15.57 13.14
N VAL A 134 0.17 14.42 13.45
CA VAL A 134 -0.84 13.75 12.62
C VAL A 134 -2.22 14.19 13.10
N GLU A 135 -3.00 14.81 12.22
CA GLU A 135 -4.38 15.24 12.46
C GLU A 135 -5.32 14.06 12.27
N LEU A 136 -6.26 13.81 13.21
CA LEU A 136 -7.31 12.81 13.05
C LEU A 136 -8.60 13.49 12.67
N ALA A 137 -9.20 13.09 11.56
CA ALA A 137 -10.48 13.58 11.08
C ALA A 137 -11.35 12.43 10.58
N GLU A 138 -12.67 12.52 10.70
CA GLU A 138 -13.58 11.52 10.12
C GLU A 138 -13.59 11.61 8.60
N GLU A 139 -13.49 12.83 8.08
CA GLU A 139 -13.45 13.19 6.67
C GLU A 139 -12.83 14.59 6.53
N CYS A 140 -12.43 14.97 5.35
CA CYS A 140 -11.98 16.34 5.12
C CYS A 140 -12.24 16.80 3.68
N LEU A 141 -12.05 18.10 3.43
CA LEU A 141 -12.06 18.69 2.11
C LEU A 141 -10.64 19.06 1.72
N HIS A 142 -10.19 18.56 0.56
CA HIS A 142 -8.95 18.96 -0.09
C HIS A 142 -9.26 19.90 -1.25
N THR A 143 -8.51 21.00 -1.35
CA THR A 143 -8.59 21.90 -2.51
C THR A 143 -7.36 21.69 -3.39
N THR A 144 -7.58 21.22 -4.60
CA THR A 144 -6.52 21.02 -5.60
C THR A 144 -5.91 22.34 -6.07
N ALA A 145 -4.75 22.29 -6.71
CA ALA A 145 -4.08 23.50 -7.24
C ALA A 145 -4.92 24.22 -8.30
N ASP A 146 -5.76 23.50 -9.04
CA ASP A 146 -6.69 24.05 -10.02
C ASP A 146 -8.05 24.49 -9.41
N GLY A 147 -8.18 24.43 -8.07
CA GLY A 147 -9.33 24.96 -7.33
C GLY A 147 -10.51 23.99 -7.14
N ARG A 148 -10.42 22.75 -7.61
CA ARG A 148 -11.47 21.74 -7.33
C ARG A 148 -11.45 21.35 -5.86
N ARG A 149 -12.63 21.17 -5.28
CA ARG A 149 -12.79 20.65 -3.92
C ARG A 149 -13.08 19.16 -3.96
N LEU A 150 -12.22 18.38 -3.36
CA LEU A 150 -12.35 16.91 -3.25
C LEU A 150 -12.70 16.56 -1.81
N TRP A 151 -13.80 15.86 -1.64
CA TRP A 151 -14.15 15.26 -0.36
C TRP A 151 -13.33 13.99 -0.15
N VAL A 152 -12.63 13.90 0.99
CA VAL A 152 -11.76 12.76 1.32
C VAL A 152 -12.38 11.99 2.47
N THR A 153 -12.64 10.72 2.26
CA THR A 153 -13.24 9.79 3.22
C THR A 153 -12.74 8.38 2.95
N HIS A 154 -12.74 7.49 3.94
CA HIS A 154 -12.40 6.09 3.66
C HIS A 154 -13.48 5.38 2.82
N GLY A 155 -14.75 5.61 3.13
CA GLY A 155 -15.88 5.06 2.38
C GLY A 155 -16.63 3.94 3.08
N ASP A 156 -16.10 3.36 4.13
CA ASP A 156 -16.69 2.22 4.86
C ASP A 156 -18.09 2.51 5.44
N LEU A 157 -18.41 3.76 5.75
CA LEU A 157 -19.75 4.15 6.22
C LEU A 157 -20.84 3.95 5.17
N TYR A 158 -20.45 3.83 3.89
CA TYR A 158 -21.35 3.57 2.76
C TYR A 158 -21.41 2.10 2.38
N ASP A 159 -20.81 1.26 3.22
CA ASP A 159 -20.65 -0.17 2.99
C ASP A 159 -21.72 -0.99 3.69
N GLY A 160 -22.84 -1.18 3.03
CA GLY A 160 -23.85 -2.11 3.54
C GLY A 160 -23.62 -3.59 3.20
N VAL A 161 -22.68 -3.96 2.32
CA VAL A 161 -22.67 -5.33 1.72
C VAL A 161 -21.30 -5.86 1.29
N ILE A 162 -20.16 -5.20 1.53
CA ILE A 162 -18.88 -5.44 0.79
C ILE A 162 -18.07 -6.67 1.10
N GLN A 163 -18.19 -7.34 2.17
CA GLN A 163 -17.26 -8.42 2.55
C GLN A 163 -17.18 -9.60 1.56
N CYS A 164 -17.96 -9.60 0.48
CA CYS A 164 -18.00 -10.71 -0.49
C CYS A 164 -17.27 -10.47 -1.83
N ALA A 165 -16.92 -9.26 -2.21
CA ALA A 165 -16.43 -8.97 -3.56
C ALA A 165 -14.97 -9.38 -3.81
N ARG A 166 -14.13 -9.29 -2.80
CA ARG A 166 -12.69 -9.51 -2.89
C ARG A 166 -12.29 -10.94 -3.30
N TRP A 167 -13.08 -11.94 -2.88
CA TRP A 167 -12.85 -13.34 -3.22
C TRP A 167 -13.15 -13.69 -4.69
N LEU A 168 -13.86 -12.83 -5.38
CA LEU A 168 -14.37 -13.12 -6.73
C LEU A 168 -13.51 -12.55 -7.84
N ALA A 169 -12.76 -11.47 -7.58
CA ALA A 169 -11.83 -10.91 -8.54
C ALA A 169 -10.57 -11.79 -8.73
N LEU A 170 -10.14 -12.51 -7.69
CA LEU A 170 -9.02 -13.48 -7.75
C LEU A 170 -9.41 -14.79 -8.50
N LEU A 171 -10.66 -14.97 -8.83
CA LEU A 171 -11.19 -16.16 -9.49
C LEU A 171 -11.26 -16.03 -11.03
N GLY A 172 -10.37 -15.19 -11.62
CA GLY A 172 -10.21 -15.13 -13.06
C GLY A 172 -9.85 -16.50 -13.69
N ASP A 173 -9.96 -16.58 -14.96
CA ASP A 173 -9.88 -17.67 -15.94
C ASP A 173 -9.39 -19.07 -15.53
N SER A 174 -8.33 -19.17 -14.73
CA SER A 174 -7.76 -20.48 -14.31
C SER A 174 -8.68 -21.29 -13.41
N LEU A 175 -9.55 -20.63 -12.64
CA LEU A 175 -10.50 -21.32 -11.77
C LEU A 175 -11.79 -21.71 -12.49
N TYR A 176 -12.10 -21.09 -13.62
CA TYR A 176 -13.28 -21.47 -14.40
C TYR A 176 -13.19 -22.92 -14.91
N GLU A 177 -12.04 -23.32 -15.46
CA GLU A 177 -11.83 -24.71 -15.89
C GLU A 177 -11.80 -25.69 -14.70
N PHE A 178 -11.14 -25.31 -13.60
CA PHE A 178 -11.16 -26.11 -12.37
C PHE A 178 -12.59 -26.26 -11.82
N THR A 179 -13.34 -25.15 -11.83
CA THR A 179 -14.75 -25.12 -11.41
C THR A 179 -15.63 -26.04 -12.27
N LEU A 180 -15.40 -26.09 -13.58
CA LEU A 180 -16.14 -26.98 -14.47
C LEU A 180 -15.81 -28.46 -14.21
N LYS A 181 -14.56 -28.78 -13.93
CA LYS A 181 -14.13 -30.14 -13.55
C LYS A 181 -14.74 -30.54 -12.20
N LEU A 182 -14.64 -29.65 -11.20
CA LEU A 182 -15.21 -29.84 -9.87
C LEU A 182 -16.75 -29.98 -9.92
N ASN A 183 -17.42 -29.18 -10.74
CA ASN A 183 -18.87 -29.22 -10.92
C ASN A 183 -19.34 -30.57 -11.47
N ARG A 184 -18.58 -31.18 -12.40
CA ARG A 184 -18.86 -32.52 -12.91
C ARG A 184 -18.75 -33.58 -11.82
N HIS A 185 -17.70 -33.55 -11.03
CA HIS A 185 -17.53 -34.51 -9.92
C HIS A 185 -18.60 -34.33 -8.84
N LEU A 186 -18.87 -33.09 -8.42
CA LEU A 186 -19.92 -32.78 -7.45
C LEU A 186 -21.28 -33.27 -7.90
N ASN A 187 -21.66 -33.05 -9.17
CA ASN A 187 -22.97 -33.48 -9.67
C ASN A 187 -23.04 -34.99 -9.86
N SER A 188 -21.93 -35.67 -10.16
CA SER A 188 -21.87 -37.13 -10.16
C SER A 188 -22.14 -37.72 -8.76
N TRP A 189 -21.56 -37.12 -7.72
CA TRP A 189 -21.82 -37.50 -6.33
C TRP A 189 -23.25 -37.19 -5.90
N ARG A 190 -23.77 -36.00 -6.26
CA ARG A 190 -25.15 -35.59 -5.98
C ARG A 190 -26.18 -36.51 -6.64
N ALA A 191 -25.95 -36.91 -7.89
CA ALA A 191 -26.81 -37.86 -8.60
C ALA A 191 -26.84 -39.23 -7.90
N ARG A 192 -25.71 -39.73 -7.41
CA ARG A 192 -25.66 -40.97 -6.61
C ARG A 192 -26.37 -40.85 -5.28
N ALA A 193 -26.47 -39.67 -4.71
CA ALA A 193 -27.19 -39.36 -3.48
C ALA A 193 -28.67 -38.99 -3.72
N GLY A 194 -29.18 -39.10 -4.96
CA GLY A 194 -30.57 -38.76 -5.30
C GLY A 194 -30.88 -37.25 -5.26
N LEU A 195 -29.85 -36.39 -5.26
CA LEU A 195 -30.00 -34.93 -5.18
C LEU A 195 -30.08 -34.31 -6.59
N PRO A 196 -30.89 -33.25 -6.79
CA PRO A 196 -31.02 -32.60 -8.09
C PRO A 196 -29.71 -31.94 -8.53
N TYR A 197 -29.54 -31.76 -9.85
CA TYR A 197 -28.40 -31.08 -10.44
C TYR A 197 -28.22 -29.66 -9.86
N TRP A 198 -26.98 -29.31 -9.49
CA TRP A 198 -26.62 -28.00 -9.01
C TRP A 198 -25.44 -27.41 -9.80
N SER A 199 -25.57 -26.19 -10.26
CA SER A 199 -24.55 -25.55 -11.09
C SER A 199 -23.67 -24.58 -10.28
N LEU A 200 -22.48 -25.03 -9.97
CA LEU A 200 -21.45 -24.20 -9.32
C LEU A 200 -21.08 -22.97 -10.19
N SER A 201 -21.02 -23.13 -11.51
CA SER A 201 -20.74 -22.03 -12.44
C SER A 201 -21.85 -20.96 -12.44
N LYS A 202 -23.14 -21.38 -12.37
CA LYS A 202 -24.25 -20.42 -12.23
C LYS A 202 -24.21 -19.68 -10.91
N TYR A 203 -23.88 -20.36 -9.81
CA TYR A 203 -23.73 -19.76 -8.50
C TYR A 203 -22.61 -18.72 -8.50
N LEU A 204 -21.43 -19.06 -9.06
CA LEU A 204 -20.29 -18.15 -9.16
C LEU A 204 -20.61 -16.93 -10.04
N LYS A 205 -21.25 -17.13 -11.22
CA LYS A 205 -21.69 -16.01 -12.07
C LYS A 205 -22.61 -15.04 -11.33
N LEU A 206 -23.55 -15.55 -10.53
CA LEU A 206 -24.43 -14.71 -9.72
C LEU A 206 -23.68 -13.96 -8.63
N LYS A 207 -22.67 -14.57 -8.01
CA LYS A 207 -21.81 -13.91 -7.02
C LYS A 207 -20.98 -12.79 -7.66
N VAL A 208 -20.33 -13.06 -8.81
CA VAL A 208 -19.57 -12.06 -9.57
C VAL A 208 -20.49 -10.89 -9.98
N LYS A 209 -21.68 -11.18 -10.52
CA LYS A 209 -22.63 -10.13 -10.89
C LYS A 209 -23.02 -9.24 -9.70
N ARG A 210 -23.25 -9.83 -8.52
CA ARG A 210 -23.56 -9.07 -7.30
C ARG A 210 -22.37 -8.21 -6.85
N ALA A 211 -21.15 -8.73 -6.95
CA ALA A 211 -19.95 -7.99 -6.60
C ALA A 211 -19.76 -6.77 -7.51
N VAL A 212 -19.89 -6.94 -8.83
CA VAL A 212 -19.80 -5.85 -9.81
C VAL A 212 -20.90 -4.81 -9.58
N SER A 213 -22.15 -5.25 -9.37
CA SER A 213 -23.24 -4.32 -9.04
C SER A 213 -22.96 -3.54 -7.78
N TYR A 214 -22.37 -4.18 -6.79
CA TYR A 214 -22.04 -3.58 -5.53
C TYR A 214 -20.95 -2.46 -5.64
N VAL A 215 -19.84 -2.72 -6.36
CA VAL A 215 -18.82 -1.67 -6.62
C VAL A 215 -19.48 -0.45 -7.27
N ALA A 216 -20.34 -0.68 -8.29
CA ALA A 216 -21.04 0.40 -8.96
C ALA A 216 -21.99 1.16 -8.01
N ASP A 217 -22.71 0.47 -7.12
CA ASP A 217 -23.61 1.09 -6.13
C ASP A 217 -22.85 1.92 -5.10
N PHE A 218 -21.68 1.43 -4.67
CA PHE A 218 -20.78 2.14 -3.74
C PHE A 218 -20.26 3.43 -4.35
N GLU A 219 -19.70 3.35 -5.54
CA GLU A 219 -19.16 4.52 -6.24
C GLU A 219 -20.22 5.58 -6.51
N GLN A 220 -21.43 5.15 -6.92
CA GLN A 220 -22.55 6.07 -7.10
C GLN A 220 -23.00 6.71 -5.78
N ALA A 221 -22.98 5.96 -4.68
CA ALA A 221 -23.34 6.49 -3.37
C ALA A 221 -22.36 7.59 -2.95
N LEU A 222 -21.04 7.34 -3.09
CA LEU A 222 -20.01 8.34 -2.78
C LEU A 222 -20.08 9.55 -3.70
N ALA A 223 -20.31 9.36 -5.00
CA ALA A 223 -20.46 10.49 -5.93
C ALA A 223 -21.66 11.38 -5.57
N ARG A 224 -22.81 10.79 -5.24
CA ARG A 224 -23.99 11.54 -4.77
C ARG A 224 -23.72 12.31 -3.49
N GLU A 225 -23.06 11.68 -2.53
CA GLU A 225 -22.71 12.31 -1.26
C GLU A 225 -21.72 13.48 -1.46
N ALA A 226 -20.70 13.30 -2.29
CA ALA A 226 -19.79 14.38 -2.67
C ALA A 226 -20.55 15.57 -3.29
N HIS A 227 -21.50 15.29 -4.17
CA HIS A 227 -22.35 16.30 -4.77
C HIS A 227 -23.18 17.06 -3.71
N MET A 228 -23.82 16.35 -2.78
CA MET A 228 -24.60 16.97 -1.68
C MET A 228 -23.74 17.84 -0.77
N ARG A 229 -22.47 17.50 -0.59
CA ARG A 229 -21.47 18.29 0.15
C ARG A 229 -20.92 19.48 -0.66
N GLY A 230 -21.34 19.64 -1.91
CA GLY A 230 -20.87 20.69 -2.82
C GLY A 230 -19.40 20.49 -3.24
N ALA A 231 -18.88 19.24 -3.19
CA ALA A 231 -17.59 18.89 -3.71
C ALA A 231 -17.66 18.55 -5.19
N GLN A 232 -16.58 18.79 -5.94
CA GLN A 232 -16.44 18.41 -7.35
C GLN A 232 -15.87 17.01 -7.55
N GLY A 233 -15.42 16.38 -6.44
CA GLY A 233 -14.94 15.01 -6.49
C GLY A 233 -14.86 14.39 -5.11
N VAL A 234 -14.59 13.09 -5.07
CA VAL A 234 -14.35 12.29 -3.87
C VAL A 234 -13.06 11.51 -4.03
N VAL A 235 -12.29 11.41 -2.94
CA VAL A 235 -11.14 10.51 -2.80
C VAL A 235 -11.47 9.50 -1.70
N CYS A 236 -11.36 8.21 -2.01
CA CYS A 236 -11.63 7.13 -1.08
C CYS A 236 -10.66 5.94 -1.27
N GLY A 237 -10.71 5.00 -0.33
CA GLY A 237 -10.08 3.68 -0.38
C GLY A 237 -11.09 2.55 -0.33
N HIS A 238 -10.94 1.61 0.63
CA HIS A 238 -11.87 0.60 1.11
C HIS A 238 -12.15 -0.56 0.15
N ILE A 239 -12.47 -0.31 -1.13
CA ILE A 239 -12.78 -1.38 -2.09
C ILE A 239 -11.54 -1.94 -2.79
N HIS A 240 -10.33 -1.45 -2.48
CA HIS A 240 -9.04 -1.89 -3.02
C HIS A 240 -8.98 -1.89 -4.55
N HIS A 241 -9.67 -0.95 -5.18
CA HIS A 241 -9.71 -0.83 -6.64
C HIS A 241 -9.30 0.57 -7.07
N ALA A 242 -8.03 0.74 -7.41
CA ALA A 242 -7.47 2.03 -7.80
C ALA A 242 -8.10 2.50 -9.12
N GLU A 243 -8.81 3.63 -9.11
CA GLU A 243 -9.47 4.17 -10.29
C GLU A 243 -9.65 5.69 -10.19
N ILE A 244 -9.54 6.36 -11.33
CA ILE A 244 -9.96 7.75 -11.50
C ILE A 244 -10.97 7.79 -12.64
N ARG A 245 -12.20 8.19 -12.35
CA ARG A 245 -13.27 8.34 -13.37
C ARG A 245 -14.28 9.40 -12.96
N THR A 246 -15.13 9.81 -13.90
CA THR A 246 -16.23 10.73 -13.61
C THR A 246 -17.54 9.98 -13.53
N ILE A 247 -18.31 10.22 -12.46
CA ILE A 247 -19.64 9.64 -12.21
C ILE A 247 -20.61 10.77 -12.00
N ASP A 248 -21.58 10.92 -12.90
CA ASP A 248 -22.61 11.97 -12.84
C ASP A 248 -22.03 13.39 -12.65
N GLY A 249 -20.88 13.66 -13.29
CA GLY A 249 -20.19 14.95 -13.21
C GLY A 249 -19.27 15.11 -11.98
N ILE A 250 -19.21 14.15 -11.08
CA ILE A 250 -18.33 14.12 -9.92
C ILE A 250 -17.09 13.29 -10.24
N LEU A 251 -15.91 13.82 -9.95
CA LEU A 251 -14.65 13.09 -10.05
C LEU A 251 -14.53 12.07 -8.93
N TYR A 252 -14.58 10.79 -9.25
CA TYR A 252 -14.36 9.69 -8.33
C TYR A 252 -12.90 9.25 -8.42
N CYS A 253 -12.22 9.18 -7.28
CA CYS A 253 -10.85 8.70 -7.16
C CYS A 253 -10.79 7.67 -6.04
N ASN A 254 -10.29 6.47 -6.34
CA ASN A 254 -9.92 5.47 -5.35
C ASN A 254 -8.42 5.26 -5.41
N ASP A 255 -7.72 5.34 -4.29
CA ASP A 255 -6.26 5.24 -4.23
C ASP A 255 -5.74 3.79 -4.18
N GLY A 256 -6.65 2.82 -4.07
CA GLY A 256 -6.34 1.39 -4.11
C GLY A 256 -5.91 0.81 -2.78
N ASP A 257 -4.81 0.03 -2.75
CA ASP A 257 -4.32 -0.65 -1.53
C ASP A 257 -2.80 -0.90 -1.55
N TRP A 258 -2.27 -1.28 -0.36
CA TRP A 258 -0.86 -1.65 -0.17
C TRP A 258 -0.67 -3.11 0.25
N VAL A 259 -1.64 -3.95 -0.09
CA VAL A 259 -1.58 -5.41 0.11
C VAL A 259 -1.32 -6.12 -1.21
N GLU A 260 -2.04 -5.72 -2.27
CA GLU A 260 -1.99 -6.38 -3.59
C GLU A 260 -1.54 -5.43 -4.71
N SER A 261 -2.20 -4.25 -4.84
CA SER A 261 -2.00 -3.36 -5.99
C SER A 261 -0.82 -2.39 -5.83
N LEU A 262 -0.41 -2.07 -4.59
CA LEU A 262 0.66 -1.12 -4.27
C LEU A 262 0.45 0.22 -4.97
N THR A 263 -0.71 0.82 -4.76
CA THR A 263 -1.10 2.06 -5.43
C THR A 263 -1.23 3.21 -4.45
N ALA A 264 -1.03 4.40 -4.98
CA ALA A 264 -1.29 5.66 -4.31
C ALA A 264 -1.89 6.66 -5.31
N LEU A 265 -2.78 7.53 -4.84
CA LEU A 265 -3.19 8.70 -5.60
C LEU A 265 -2.22 9.85 -5.30
N VAL A 266 -1.84 10.62 -6.33
CA VAL A 266 -1.00 11.81 -6.16
C VAL A 266 -1.60 13.01 -6.88
N GLU A 267 -1.40 14.20 -6.32
CA GLU A 267 -1.68 15.47 -6.98
C GLU A 267 -0.38 16.14 -7.38
N HIS A 268 -0.28 16.50 -8.63
CA HIS A 268 0.82 17.29 -9.18
C HIS A 268 0.68 18.79 -8.86
N ALA A 269 1.73 19.55 -9.12
CA ALA A 269 1.76 20.99 -8.85
C ALA A 269 0.69 21.79 -9.64
N ASP A 270 0.24 21.26 -10.76
CA ASP A 270 -0.79 21.83 -11.64
C ASP A 270 -2.23 21.41 -11.29
N GLY A 271 -2.41 20.57 -10.27
CA GLY A 271 -3.72 20.03 -9.87
C GLY A 271 -4.12 18.73 -10.57
N ARG A 272 -3.31 18.21 -11.49
CA ARG A 272 -3.54 16.92 -12.13
C ARG A 272 -3.43 15.80 -11.11
N LEU A 273 -4.33 14.82 -11.19
CA LEU A 273 -4.36 13.64 -10.33
C LEU A 273 -3.95 12.41 -11.13
N ASP A 274 -3.06 11.60 -10.55
CA ASP A 274 -2.63 10.33 -11.15
C ASP A 274 -2.61 9.21 -10.11
N ILE A 275 -2.94 7.99 -10.55
CA ILE A 275 -2.66 6.77 -9.79
C ILE A 275 -1.23 6.33 -10.08
N VAL A 276 -0.46 6.16 -9.02
CA VAL A 276 0.92 5.66 -9.09
C VAL A 276 0.94 4.20 -8.67
N HIS A 277 1.32 3.32 -9.59
CA HIS A 277 1.58 1.91 -9.30
C HIS A 277 3.00 1.74 -8.80
N TRP A 278 3.18 1.71 -7.48
CA TRP A 278 4.50 1.73 -6.86
C TRP A 278 5.36 0.52 -7.19
N GLY A 279 4.75 -0.64 -7.44
CA GLY A 279 5.45 -1.82 -7.92
C GLY A 279 6.19 -1.57 -9.25
N GLN A 280 5.59 -0.82 -10.17
CA GLN A 280 6.21 -0.41 -11.43
C GLN A 280 7.35 0.58 -11.19
N VAL A 281 7.15 1.56 -10.31
CA VAL A 281 8.20 2.54 -9.93
C VAL A 281 9.42 1.85 -9.32
N MET A 282 9.21 0.84 -8.47
CA MET A 282 10.31 0.03 -7.92
C MET A 282 11.03 -0.79 -9.01
N ALA A 283 10.32 -1.20 -10.05
CA ALA A 283 10.89 -1.89 -11.20
C ALA A 283 11.59 -0.94 -12.21
N GLY A 284 11.53 0.38 -11.99
CA GLY A 284 12.19 1.39 -12.81
C GLY A 284 11.28 2.13 -13.78
N ASP A 285 9.97 1.84 -13.79
CA ASP A 285 8.97 2.57 -14.58
C ASP A 285 8.28 3.62 -13.70
N ASP A 286 8.75 4.85 -13.77
CA ASP A 286 8.22 5.99 -13.01
C ASP A 286 7.53 7.04 -13.91
N ALA A 287 6.97 6.63 -15.04
CA ALA A 287 6.38 7.54 -16.02
C ALA A 287 5.37 8.52 -15.38
N ALA A 288 4.50 8.05 -14.49
CA ALA A 288 3.51 8.88 -13.78
C ALA A 288 4.13 9.96 -12.87
N LEU A 289 5.37 9.76 -12.42
CA LEU A 289 6.09 10.68 -11.52
C LEU A 289 7.25 11.40 -12.20
N SER A 290 7.49 11.16 -13.48
CA SER A 290 8.67 11.68 -14.19
C SER A 290 8.77 13.21 -14.12
N ALA A 291 7.65 13.92 -14.24
CA ALA A 291 7.58 15.37 -14.12
C ALA A 291 7.83 15.91 -12.69
N CYS A 292 7.71 15.03 -11.68
CA CYS A 292 7.86 15.36 -10.27
C CYS A 292 9.23 14.94 -9.70
N ARG A 293 10.13 14.42 -10.55
CA ARG A 293 11.45 13.95 -10.12
C ARG A 293 12.31 15.12 -9.65
N LEU A 294 12.85 15.03 -8.43
CA LEU A 294 13.81 15.99 -7.91
C LEU A 294 15.15 15.77 -8.59
N SER A 295 15.79 16.87 -9.03
CA SER A 295 17.16 16.82 -9.55
C SER A 295 18.15 16.58 -8.40
N GLU A 296 19.20 15.78 -8.62
CA GLU A 296 20.23 15.45 -7.63
C GLU A 296 20.94 16.69 -7.03
N GLN A 297 20.85 17.85 -7.68
CA GLN A 297 21.50 19.08 -7.22
C GLN A 297 20.84 19.76 -6.01
N VAL A 298 19.58 19.42 -5.68
CA VAL A 298 18.87 20.04 -4.54
C VAL A 298 19.26 19.40 -3.21
N GLU A 299 19.81 18.19 -3.21
CA GLU A 299 20.16 17.48 -1.97
C GLU A 299 21.40 18.05 -1.25
N ALA A 300 22.32 18.73 -1.98
CA ALA A 300 23.55 19.28 -1.40
C ALA A 300 23.31 20.55 -0.55
N THR A 301 22.18 21.23 -0.75
CA THR A 301 21.89 22.51 -0.07
C THR A 301 21.09 22.36 1.23
N THR A 302 20.48 21.19 1.46
CA THR A 302 19.65 20.95 2.67
C THR A 302 20.40 20.21 3.78
N ALA A 303 21.68 19.87 3.56
CA ALA A 303 22.53 19.14 4.51
C ALA A 303 23.58 20.04 5.22
N GLN A 304 23.47 21.38 5.11
CA GLN A 304 24.28 22.35 5.87
C GLN A 304 23.52 22.98 7.03
#